data_cbdd7190ca7f7b5e25b57a0844236818
#
_entry.id   cbdd7190ca7f7b5e25b57a0844236818
#
_cell.length_a   1.000
_cell.length_b   1.000
_cell.length_c   1.000
_cell.angle_alpha   90.00
_cell.angle_beta   90.00
_cell.angle_gamma   90.00
#
_symmetry.space_group_name_H-M   'P 1'
#
loop_
_entity.id
_entity.type
_entity.pdbx_description
1 polymer ?
#
loop_
_entity_poly.entity_id
_entity_poly.type
_entity_poly.pdbx_seq_one_letter_code
_entity_poly.pdbx_strand_id
1 'polypeptide(L)'
;MAKKAKDTTSIGFEEKIWKAADILRGNLSASQYEGVVLGLIFLKYISDRFDQKFQELQGDDYADPEDKDEYTADNIFFVPQEARWSKISAAAHRPEIGEVIDGALSAIERENQRLKGILPKNFARPELDKRRLGEVVDLFTNVAMHDAGEEKDLLGRTYEYCLQQFASLEGKNGGEFYTPSCIVRTLVEILEPYEGRVYDPCCGSGGMFVQSAKFIERHKGNLRKISIYGQEANPDTWKMAHMNLAIRGLDANLGNVFADTFFDDQHPTLKADFILANPPFNLSDWGQSALQEDVRWQYGLPPAGNANFAWMQHMIHHLAPNGKIGLVLANGALSSQSGGEGQIRQAIIEADLVEGIVALPSQLFYSTGIPVSLWFISRNKAQAGKTVFIDARNLGTMVTRKLRELMPDTDIKKISDTFHAFQQGTLEDEKGFCAVCTTEQIAAQDFILTPGRYVGIAEDEGDGVPFEEKMTNLTGELKLLFEESKKQEEEIRLQLKKIGWEV
;
A
#
# COMPACT_ATOMS: atom_id res chain seq x y z
N MET A 1 -26.62 -6.94 -25.45
CA MET A 1 -26.68 -7.02 -23.98
C MET A 1 -25.84 -8.21 -23.54
N ALA A 2 -24.56 -7.98 -23.28
CA ALA A 2 -23.64 -8.99 -22.75
C ALA A 2 -23.69 -8.92 -21.22
N LYS A 3 -24.11 -10.01 -20.57
CA LYS A 3 -24.06 -10.17 -19.12
C LYS A 3 -22.60 -10.08 -18.66
N LYS A 4 -22.25 -9.02 -17.92
CA LYS A 4 -21.02 -8.98 -17.11
C LYS A 4 -21.08 -10.19 -16.16
N ALA A 5 -20.18 -11.13 -16.33
CA ALA A 5 -19.88 -12.12 -15.30
C ALA A 5 -19.38 -11.35 -14.07
N LYS A 6 -20.17 -11.34 -13.01
CA LYS A 6 -19.72 -10.93 -11.68
C LYS A 6 -18.78 -12.01 -11.17
N ASP A 7 -17.55 -11.61 -10.95
CA ASP A 7 -16.60 -12.37 -10.13
C ASP A 7 -17.10 -12.30 -8.68
N THR A 8 -18.04 -13.18 -8.34
CA THR A 8 -18.81 -13.11 -7.07
C THR A 8 -18.33 -14.14 -6.04
N THR A 9 -17.24 -14.85 -6.29
CA THR A 9 -16.77 -15.93 -5.41
C THR A 9 -15.70 -15.49 -4.41
N SER A 10 -14.96 -14.40 -4.63
CA SER A 10 -13.86 -13.99 -3.74
C SER A 10 -14.28 -13.00 -2.64
N ILE A 11 -15.18 -12.06 -2.92
CA ILE A 11 -15.55 -10.96 -1.99
C ILE A 11 -16.31 -11.47 -0.74
N GLY A 12 -16.91 -12.66 -0.79
CA GLY A 12 -17.71 -13.20 0.31
C GLY A 12 -16.90 -13.78 1.48
N PHE A 13 -15.64 -14.18 1.25
CA PHE A 13 -14.79 -14.80 2.26
C PHE A 13 -14.09 -13.73 3.13
N GLU A 14 -13.43 -12.77 2.51
CA GLU A 14 -12.74 -11.68 3.17
C GLU A 14 -13.69 -10.87 4.05
N GLU A 15 -14.91 -10.59 3.55
CA GLU A 15 -15.95 -9.94 4.35
C GLU A 15 -16.40 -10.76 5.57
N LYS A 16 -16.45 -12.08 5.45
CA LYS A 16 -16.80 -12.95 6.58
C LYS A 16 -15.75 -12.90 7.67
N ILE A 17 -14.47 -12.99 7.28
CA ILE A 17 -13.35 -12.86 8.21
C ILE A 17 -13.36 -11.49 8.87
N TRP A 18 -13.59 -10.43 8.10
CA TRP A 18 -13.68 -9.09 8.65
C TRP A 18 -14.82 -8.90 9.65
N LYS A 19 -16.02 -9.41 9.31
CA LYS A 19 -17.18 -9.37 10.23
C LYS A 19 -16.91 -10.13 11.52
N ALA A 20 -16.20 -11.24 11.43
CA ALA A 20 -15.76 -11.99 12.60
C ALA A 20 -14.73 -11.22 13.43
N ALA A 21 -13.79 -10.61 12.76
CA ALA A 21 -12.82 -9.74 13.39
C ALA A 21 -13.51 -8.58 14.14
N ASP A 22 -14.53 -7.97 13.55
CA ASP A 22 -15.28 -6.85 14.17
C ASP A 22 -16.00 -7.25 15.48
N ILE A 23 -16.27 -8.54 15.72
CA ILE A 23 -16.75 -9.07 17.00
C ILE A 23 -15.74 -8.77 18.12
N LEU A 24 -14.45 -8.81 17.85
CA LEU A 24 -13.38 -8.53 18.84
C LEU A 24 -13.25 -7.07 19.19
N ARG A 25 -13.76 -6.17 18.36
CA ARG A 25 -13.56 -4.72 18.51
C ARG A 25 -13.90 -4.20 19.92
N GLY A 26 -15.05 -4.56 20.48
CA GLY A 26 -15.43 -4.22 21.85
C GLY A 26 -15.01 -2.82 22.31
N ASN A 27 -14.22 -2.74 23.38
CA ASN A 27 -13.66 -1.51 23.94
C ASN A 27 -12.20 -1.25 23.49
N LEU A 28 -11.67 -2.01 22.52
CA LEU A 28 -10.31 -1.87 22.03
C LEU A 28 -10.21 -0.72 21.02
N SER A 29 -9.10 0.03 21.05
CA SER A 29 -8.76 0.94 19.98
C SER A 29 -8.48 0.18 18.67
N ALA A 30 -8.57 0.86 17.52
CA ALA A 30 -8.35 0.23 16.22
C ALA A 30 -6.97 -0.47 16.17
N SER A 31 -5.90 0.21 16.56
CA SER A 31 -4.53 -0.35 16.60
C SER A 31 -4.37 -1.55 17.53
N GLN A 32 -5.06 -1.53 18.69
CA GLN A 32 -4.99 -2.65 19.63
C GLN A 32 -5.68 -3.91 19.11
N TYR A 33 -6.78 -3.75 18.40
CA TYR A 33 -7.53 -4.87 17.90
C TYR A 33 -6.99 -5.38 16.56
N GLU A 34 -6.35 -4.51 15.77
CA GLU A 34 -5.64 -4.86 14.54
C GLU A 34 -4.59 -5.97 14.77
N GLY A 35 -3.69 -5.77 15.72
CA GLY A 35 -2.67 -6.77 16.06
C GLY A 35 -3.26 -8.12 16.47
N VAL A 36 -4.40 -8.14 17.18
CA VAL A 36 -5.10 -9.38 17.55
C VAL A 36 -5.66 -10.10 16.33
N VAL A 37 -6.35 -9.38 15.45
CA VAL A 37 -6.98 -9.97 14.27
C VAL A 37 -5.92 -10.48 13.29
N LEU A 38 -4.94 -9.66 12.96
CA LEU A 38 -3.87 -10.04 12.03
C LEU A 38 -3.02 -11.18 12.59
N GLY A 39 -2.77 -11.18 13.91
CA GLY A 39 -2.08 -12.27 14.59
C GLY A 39 -2.84 -13.60 14.53
N LEU A 40 -4.17 -13.60 14.69
CA LEU A 40 -5.00 -14.80 14.54
C LEU A 40 -5.04 -15.31 13.10
N ILE A 41 -5.18 -14.42 12.12
CA ILE A 41 -5.14 -14.78 10.70
C ILE A 41 -3.78 -15.43 10.39
N PHE A 42 -2.70 -14.85 10.86
CA PHE A 42 -1.36 -15.37 10.66
C PHE A 42 -1.14 -16.73 11.33
N LEU A 43 -1.58 -16.88 12.58
CA LEU A 43 -1.51 -18.14 13.31
C LEU A 43 -2.30 -19.25 12.62
N LYS A 44 -3.51 -18.95 12.15
CA LYS A 44 -4.31 -19.90 11.37
C LYS A 44 -3.63 -20.30 10.06
N TYR A 45 -3.04 -19.32 9.36
CA TYR A 45 -2.26 -19.57 8.14
C TYR A 45 -1.10 -20.55 8.37
N ILE A 46 -0.27 -20.26 9.37
CA ILE A 46 0.86 -21.13 9.72
C ILE A 46 0.37 -22.55 10.02
N SER A 47 -0.69 -22.64 10.83
CA SER A 47 -1.25 -23.93 11.24
C SER A 47 -1.78 -24.74 10.06
N ASP A 48 -2.52 -24.10 9.15
CA ASP A 48 -3.09 -24.81 7.99
C ASP A 48 -2.02 -25.29 7.01
N ARG A 49 -1.00 -24.44 6.77
CA ARG A 49 0.14 -24.82 5.92
C ARG A 49 0.95 -25.96 6.53
N PHE A 50 1.15 -25.91 7.83
CA PHE A 50 1.81 -26.99 8.57
C PHE A 50 0.98 -28.29 8.51
N ASP A 51 -0.33 -28.24 8.82
CA ASP A 51 -1.20 -29.41 8.85
C ASP A 51 -1.28 -30.08 7.48
N GLN A 52 -1.34 -29.29 6.40
CA GLN A 52 -1.29 -29.81 5.03
C GLN A 52 0.00 -30.60 4.77
N LYS A 53 1.15 -30.00 5.05
CA LYS A 53 2.44 -30.67 4.86
C LYS A 53 2.61 -31.87 5.77
N PHE A 54 2.14 -31.77 7.01
CA PHE A 54 2.16 -32.87 7.97
C PHE A 54 1.38 -34.10 7.45
N GLN A 55 0.19 -33.90 6.85
CA GLN A 55 -0.60 -34.98 6.23
C GLN A 55 0.12 -35.54 4.99
N GLU A 56 0.75 -34.72 4.17
CA GLU A 56 1.56 -35.17 3.04
C GLU A 56 2.70 -36.09 3.51
N LEU A 57 3.45 -35.69 4.54
CA LEU A 57 4.56 -36.47 5.11
C LEU A 57 4.10 -37.76 5.80
N GLN A 58 2.92 -37.75 6.43
CA GLN A 58 2.32 -38.99 6.99
C GLN A 58 2.03 -40.06 5.93
N GLY A 59 1.85 -39.67 4.68
CA GLY A 59 1.65 -40.56 3.54
C GLY A 59 2.93 -41.08 2.90
N ASP A 60 4.10 -40.59 3.34
CA ASP A 60 5.42 -41.01 2.82
C ASP A 60 6.17 -41.85 3.88
N ASP A 61 6.39 -43.12 3.56
CA ASP A 61 7.07 -44.09 4.45
C ASP A 61 8.54 -43.71 4.79
N TYR A 62 9.12 -42.75 4.08
CA TYR A 62 10.51 -42.33 4.23
C TYR A 62 10.66 -40.96 4.91
N ALA A 63 9.57 -40.24 5.16
CA ALA A 63 9.57 -38.94 5.77
C ALA A 63 9.25 -38.98 7.27
N ASP A 64 9.82 -38.06 8.06
CA ASP A 64 9.44 -37.85 9.46
C ASP A 64 8.58 -36.58 9.60
N PRO A 65 7.27 -36.72 9.83
CA PRO A 65 6.37 -35.57 9.99
C PRO A 65 6.72 -34.64 11.18
N GLU A 66 7.56 -35.08 12.11
CA GLU A 66 8.01 -34.25 13.25
C GLU A 66 9.42 -33.63 13.01
N ASP A 67 10.08 -33.93 11.88
CA ASP A 67 11.34 -33.30 11.51
C ASP A 67 11.07 -31.91 10.89
N LYS A 68 11.59 -30.85 11.52
CA LYS A 68 11.39 -29.49 11.06
C LYS A 68 12.10 -29.16 9.73
N ASP A 69 13.13 -29.91 9.37
CA ASP A 69 13.86 -29.66 8.14
C ASP A 69 13.02 -29.97 6.89
N GLU A 70 12.06 -30.91 7.00
CA GLU A 70 11.05 -31.20 5.97
C GLU A 70 10.15 -29.99 5.65
N TYR A 71 9.90 -29.12 6.62
CA TYR A 71 9.09 -27.91 6.46
C TYR A 71 9.92 -26.74 5.96
N THR A 72 11.14 -26.61 6.46
CA THR A 72 12.03 -25.50 6.12
C THR A 72 12.40 -25.51 4.66
N ALA A 73 12.59 -26.71 4.06
CA ALA A 73 12.89 -26.88 2.64
C ALA A 73 11.79 -26.30 1.71
N ASP A 74 10.53 -26.31 2.17
CA ASP A 74 9.37 -25.81 1.43
C ASP A 74 8.94 -24.39 1.90
N ASN A 75 9.74 -23.70 2.70
CA ASN A 75 9.40 -22.41 3.32
C ASN A 75 8.11 -22.46 4.17
N ILE A 76 7.85 -23.58 4.83
CA ILE A 76 6.73 -23.78 5.77
C ILE A 76 7.28 -23.61 7.19
N PHE A 77 6.57 -22.87 8.02
CA PHE A 77 6.92 -22.73 9.43
C PHE A 77 6.55 -24.00 10.20
N PHE A 78 7.49 -24.49 11.01
CA PHE A 78 7.23 -25.66 11.87
C PHE A 78 6.32 -25.26 13.04
N VAL A 79 5.26 -26.05 13.28
CA VAL A 79 4.31 -25.85 14.37
C VAL A 79 4.48 -26.97 15.40
N PRO A 80 5.10 -26.73 16.57
CA PRO A 80 5.28 -27.74 17.59
C PRO A 80 3.94 -28.19 18.16
N GLN A 81 3.89 -29.41 18.73
CA GLN A 81 2.65 -30.05 19.14
C GLN A 81 1.78 -29.21 20.09
N GLU A 82 2.40 -28.44 21.02
CA GLU A 82 1.69 -27.56 21.94
C GLU A 82 1.03 -26.35 21.26
N ALA A 83 1.47 -25.98 20.04
CA ALA A 83 1.02 -24.82 19.29
C ALA A 83 0.04 -25.14 18.16
N ARG A 84 -0.27 -26.42 17.92
CA ARG A 84 -1.16 -26.85 16.84
C ARG A 84 -2.58 -26.31 17.00
N TRP A 85 -3.21 -25.95 15.90
CA TRP A 85 -4.55 -25.34 15.91
C TRP A 85 -5.58 -26.19 16.66
N SER A 86 -5.48 -27.50 16.60
CA SER A 86 -6.33 -28.42 17.35
C SER A 86 -6.30 -28.20 18.87
N LYS A 87 -5.17 -27.78 19.44
CA LYS A 87 -5.04 -27.43 20.85
C LYS A 87 -5.70 -26.08 21.16
N ILE A 88 -5.54 -25.12 20.27
CA ILE A 88 -6.14 -23.78 20.40
C ILE A 88 -7.66 -23.88 20.30
N SER A 89 -8.19 -24.58 19.30
CA SER A 89 -9.63 -24.76 19.13
C SER A 89 -10.28 -25.54 20.28
N ALA A 90 -9.61 -26.55 20.83
CA ALA A 90 -10.07 -27.26 22.01
C ALA A 90 -10.12 -26.39 23.29
N ALA A 91 -9.39 -25.27 23.30
CA ALA A 91 -9.39 -24.30 24.40
C ALA A 91 -10.27 -23.07 24.15
N ALA A 92 -10.95 -22.97 23.00
CA ALA A 92 -11.66 -21.77 22.53
C ALA A 92 -12.63 -21.18 23.58
N HIS A 93 -13.35 -22.05 24.32
CA HIS A 93 -14.32 -21.63 25.34
C HIS A 93 -13.78 -21.60 26.77
N ARG A 94 -12.46 -21.74 26.95
CA ARG A 94 -11.83 -21.68 28.27
C ARG A 94 -11.42 -20.25 28.61
N PRO A 95 -11.45 -19.85 29.88
CA PRO A 95 -10.98 -18.53 30.31
C PRO A 95 -9.52 -18.24 29.91
N GLU A 96 -8.70 -19.28 29.83
CA GLU A 96 -7.25 -19.23 29.55
C GLU A 96 -6.94 -19.17 28.04
N ILE A 97 -7.94 -19.07 27.16
CA ILE A 97 -7.74 -19.08 25.68
C ILE A 97 -6.67 -18.05 25.24
N GLY A 98 -6.60 -16.88 25.86
CA GLY A 98 -5.58 -15.88 25.54
C GLY A 98 -4.17 -16.35 25.87
N GLU A 99 -3.98 -16.99 27.02
CA GLU A 99 -2.69 -17.57 27.44
C GLU A 99 -2.29 -18.73 26.54
N VAL A 100 -3.26 -19.55 26.11
CA VAL A 100 -3.01 -20.66 25.18
C VAL A 100 -2.51 -20.13 23.83
N ILE A 101 -3.10 -19.05 23.30
CA ILE A 101 -2.67 -18.45 22.05
C ILE A 101 -1.29 -17.81 22.20
N ASP A 102 -1.04 -17.03 23.26
CA ASP A 102 0.26 -16.40 23.51
C ASP A 102 1.37 -17.47 23.72
N GLY A 103 1.04 -18.58 24.37
CA GLY A 103 1.90 -19.74 24.51
C GLY A 103 2.24 -20.42 23.18
N ALA A 104 1.23 -20.62 22.34
CA ALA A 104 1.38 -21.20 21.01
C ALA A 104 2.28 -20.34 20.12
N LEU A 105 2.05 -19.02 20.08
CA LEU A 105 2.88 -18.07 19.33
C LEU A 105 4.33 -18.06 19.85
N SER A 106 4.53 -18.14 21.15
CA SER A 106 5.86 -18.23 21.75
C SER A 106 6.58 -19.53 21.38
N ALA A 107 5.86 -20.64 21.32
CA ALA A 107 6.41 -21.93 20.91
C ALA A 107 6.79 -21.92 19.42
N ILE A 108 5.95 -21.33 18.56
CA ILE A 108 6.24 -21.17 17.12
C ILE A 108 7.49 -20.31 16.90
N GLU A 109 7.63 -19.20 17.62
CA GLU A 109 8.83 -18.35 17.52
C GLU A 109 10.12 -19.08 17.96
N ARG A 110 10.03 -19.92 18.96
CA ARG A 110 11.18 -20.68 19.46
C ARG A 110 11.71 -21.64 18.39
N GLU A 111 10.83 -22.26 17.63
CA GLU A 111 11.22 -23.21 16.58
C GLU A 111 11.57 -22.55 15.24
N ASN A 112 11.09 -21.31 15.01
CA ASN A 112 11.28 -20.58 13.76
C ASN A 112 12.05 -19.27 13.98
N GLN A 113 13.34 -19.29 13.76
CA GLN A 113 14.22 -18.13 14.00
C GLN A 113 13.78 -16.87 13.25
N ARG A 114 13.19 -17.03 12.05
CA ARG A 114 12.67 -15.93 11.22
C ARG A 114 11.48 -15.19 11.82
N LEU A 115 10.76 -15.80 12.77
CA LEU A 115 9.61 -15.21 13.44
C LEU A 115 9.94 -14.67 14.85
N LYS A 116 11.20 -14.76 15.29
CA LYS A 116 11.59 -14.39 16.64
C LYS A 116 11.31 -12.93 16.96
N GLY A 117 10.47 -12.67 17.96
CA GLY A 117 10.10 -11.33 18.41
C GLY A 117 9.06 -10.62 17.52
N ILE A 118 8.54 -11.30 16.50
CA ILE A 118 7.63 -10.73 15.49
C ILE A 118 6.17 -10.95 15.88
N LEU A 119 5.83 -12.15 16.38
CA LEU A 119 4.45 -12.52 16.62
C LEU A 119 3.82 -11.73 17.77
N PRO A 120 2.58 -11.23 17.63
CA PRO A 120 1.91 -10.49 18.69
C PRO A 120 1.53 -11.44 19.85
N LYS A 121 1.94 -11.11 21.08
CA LYS A 121 1.66 -11.87 22.30
C LYS A 121 0.87 -11.00 23.27
N ASN A 122 -0.35 -10.68 22.89
CA ASN A 122 -1.22 -9.76 23.63
C ASN A 122 -2.66 -10.29 23.77
N PHE A 123 -2.84 -11.61 23.62
CA PHE A 123 -4.14 -12.25 23.69
C PHE A 123 -4.60 -12.51 25.13
N ALA A 124 -3.67 -12.65 26.07
CA ALA A 124 -3.98 -12.85 27.48
C ALA A 124 -4.45 -11.58 28.21
N ARG A 125 -4.28 -10.38 27.60
CA ARG A 125 -4.61 -9.10 28.24
C ARG A 125 -6.07 -9.03 28.72
N PRO A 126 -6.33 -8.35 29.87
CA PRO A 126 -7.67 -8.28 30.47
C PRO A 126 -8.73 -7.57 29.62
N GLU A 127 -8.31 -6.61 28.79
CA GLU A 127 -9.21 -5.80 27.97
C GLU A 127 -9.82 -6.59 26.81
N LEU A 128 -9.23 -7.74 26.45
CA LEU A 128 -9.71 -8.63 25.41
C LEU A 128 -10.74 -9.61 25.98
N ASP A 129 -11.98 -9.51 25.55
CA ASP A 129 -13.06 -10.42 25.95
C ASP A 129 -12.76 -11.86 25.48
N LYS A 130 -12.50 -12.77 26.42
CA LYS A 130 -12.10 -14.15 26.15
C LYS A 130 -13.21 -14.96 25.48
N ARG A 131 -14.48 -14.65 25.75
CA ARG A 131 -15.64 -15.29 25.09
C ARG A 131 -15.67 -14.94 23.60
N ARG A 132 -15.52 -13.64 23.29
CA ARG A 132 -15.48 -13.16 21.90
C ARG A 132 -14.25 -13.71 21.16
N LEU A 133 -13.11 -13.80 21.84
CA LEU A 133 -11.91 -14.43 21.28
C LEU A 133 -12.17 -15.89 20.90
N GLY A 134 -12.85 -16.64 21.77
CA GLY A 134 -13.26 -18.02 21.50
C GLY A 134 -14.21 -18.13 20.30
N GLU A 135 -15.21 -17.26 20.20
CA GLU A 135 -16.13 -17.21 19.05
C GLU A 135 -15.39 -16.99 17.72
N VAL A 136 -14.34 -16.15 17.71
CA VAL A 136 -13.50 -15.94 16.51
C VAL A 136 -12.60 -17.15 16.20
N VAL A 137 -12.05 -17.82 17.23
CA VAL A 137 -11.30 -19.08 17.06
C VAL A 137 -12.19 -20.14 16.44
N ASP A 138 -13.45 -20.29 16.90
CA ASP A 138 -14.41 -21.23 16.34
C ASP A 138 -14.73 -20.91 14.88
N LEU A 139 -14.91 -19.63 14.58
CA LEU A 139 -15.18 -19.22 13.21
C LEU A 139 -14.00 -19.55 12.29
N PHE A 140 -12.76 -19.27 12.71
CA PHE A 140 -11.57 -19.64 11.93
C PHE A 140 -11.37 -21.14 11.82
N THR A 141 -11.79 -21.91 12.82
CA THR A 141 -11.77 -23.38 12.78
C THR A 141 -12.72 -23.93 11.71
N ASN A 142 -13.91 -23.30 11.56
CA ASN A 142 -14.94 -23.73 10.61
C ASN A 142 -14.77 -23.12 9.21
N VAL A 143 -13.84 -22.20 9.02
CA VAL A 143 -13.48 -21.67 7.71
C VAL A 143 -12.42 -22.59 7.12
N ALA A 144 -12.83 -23.40 6.15
CA ALA A 144 -11.89 -24.18 5.35
C ALA A 144 -11.05 -23.19 4.52
N MET A 145 -9.83 -22.93 4.98
CA MET A 145 -8.84 -22.12 4.24
C MET A 145 -8.28 -22.90 3.03
N HIS A 146 -8.81 -24.11 2.77
CA HIS A 146 -8.32 -25.08 1.80
C HIS A 146 -9.31 -25.43 0.68
N ASP A 147 -10.39 -24.68 0.46
CA ASP A 147 -11.23 -25.00 -0.69
C ASP A 147 -10.52 -24.63 -1.99
N ALA A 148 -9.96 -25.73 -2.50
CA ALA A 148 -9.79 -26.08 -3.89
C ALA A 148 -8.96 -25.20 -4.81
N GLY A 149 -7.74 -25.58 -5.06
CA GLY A 149 -7.26 -25.79 -6.45
C GLY A 149 -6.82 -24.57 -7.25
N GLU A 150 -7.22 -23.35 -6.99
CA GLU A 150 -6.89 -22.20 -7.85
C GLU A 150 -6.36 -20.95 -7.13
N GLU A 151 -6.39 -20.85 -5.80
CA GLU A 151 -5.98 -19.63 -5.12
C GLU A 151 -4.91 -19.85 -4.04
N LYS A 152 -3.66 -19.92 -4.48
CA LYS A 152 -2.49 -19.98 -3.59
C LYS A 152 -2.35 -18.75 -2.66
N ASP A 153 -3.14 -17.68 -2.85
CA ASP A 153 -3.01 -16.40 -2.12
C ASP A 153 -4.29 -15.95 -1.38
N LEU A 154 -5.26 -16.85 -1.11
CA LEU A 154 -6.50 -16.46 -0.42
C LEU A 154 -6.23 -15.76 0.93
N LEU A 155 -5.30 -16.31 1.71
CA LEU A 155 -4.94 -15.76 3.02
C LEU A 155 -4.13 -14.47 2.91
N GLY A 156 -3.23 -14.38 1.94
CA GLY A 156 -2.53 -13.14 1.64
C GLY A 156 -3.50 -12.02 1.25
N ARG A 157 -4.53 -12.33 0.45
CA ARG A 157 -5.60 -11.38 0.10
C ARG A 157 -6.45 -11.02 1.31
N THR A 158 -6.79 -12.01 2.14
CA THR A 158 -7.55 -11.76 3.39
C THR A 158 -6.77 -10.85 4.33
N TYR A 159 -5.47 -11.10 4.49
CA TYR A 159 -4.58 -10.27 5.30
C TYR A 159 -4.53 -8.84 4.76
N GLU A 160 -4.32 -8.67 3.45
CA GLU A 160 -4.30 -7.38 2.77
C GLU A 160 -5.66 -6.65 2.88
N TYR A 161 -6.77 -7.37 2.73
CA TYR A 161 -8.11 -6.83 2.92
C TYR A 161 -8.32 -6.31 4.35
N CYS A 162 -7.90 -7.07 5.36
CA CYS A 162 -7.99 -6.62 6.76
C CYS A 162 -7.13 -5.37 7.00
N LEU A 163 -5.90 -5.31 6.49
CA LEU A 163 -5.06 -4.12 6.56
C LEU A 163 -5.76 -2.90 5.94
N GLN A 164 -6.40 -3.04 4.77
CA GLN A 164 -7.17 -1.98 4.13
C GLN A 164 -8.34 -1.50 5.00
N GLN A 165 -9.07 -2.44 5.61
CA GLN A 165 -10.19 -2.10 6.49
C GLN A 165 -9.72 -1.36 7.75
N PHE A 166 -8.59 -1.79 8.36
CA PHE A 166 -8.00 -1.09 9.49
C PHE A 166 -7.55 0.32 9.13
N ALA A 167 -6.83 0.49 8.03
CA ALA A 167 -6.43 1.80 7.51
C ALA A 167 -7.64 2.73 7.30
N SER A 168 -8.77 2.18 6.83
CA SER A 168 -10.03 2.93 6.69
C SER A 168 -10.65 3.36 8.03
N LEU A 169 -10.48 2.57 9.09
CA LEU A 169 -11.04 2.85 10.43
C LEU A 169 -10.22 3.85 11.23
N GLU A 170 -8.90 3.82 11.10
CA GLU A 170 -7.98 4.69 11.86
C GLU A 170 -8.01 6.16 11.41
N GLY A 171 -8.63 6.46 10.28
CA GLY A 171 -8.77 7.82 9.79
C GLY A 171 -7.44 8.49 9.42
N LYS A 172 -7.24 9.76 9.82
CA LYS A 172 -6.05 10.54 9.40
C LYS A 172 -4.72 9.97 9.88
N ASN A 173 -4.68 9.21 10.97
CA ASN A 173 -3.44 8.71 11.57
C ASN A 173 -3.05 7.31 11.08
N GLY A 174 -3.98 6.48 10.66
CA GLY A 174 -3.71 5.10 10.22
C GLY A 174 -3.59 4.93 8.72
N GLY A 175 -4.24 5.82 7.96
CA GLY A 175 -4.22 5.76 6.50
C GLY A 175 -2.90 6.16 5.85
N GLU A 176 -1.97 6.75 6.62
CA GLU A 176 -0.61 7.04 6.16
C GLU A 176 0.25 5.79 6.01
N PHE A 177 -0.11 4.68 6.68
CA PHE A 177 0.65 3.43 6.67
C PHE A 177 0.25 2.45 5.55
N TYR A 178 -0.84 2.70 4.85
CA TYR A 178 -1.31 1.81 3.79
C TYR A 178 -1.39 2.52 2.44
N THR A 179 -0.50 2.15 1.53
CA THR A 179 -0.52 2.66 0.16
C THR A 179 -1.52 1.86 -0.69
N PRO A 180 -2.50 2.50 -1.33
CA PRO A 180 -3.45 1.81 -2.20
C PRO A 180 -2.78 0.97 -3.29
N SER A 181 -3.26 -0.25 -3.48
CA SER A 181 -2.65 -1.22 -4.40
C SER A 181 -2.55 -0.71 -5.85
N CYS A 182 -3.50 0.12 -6.29
CA CYS A 182 -3.46 0.72 -7.63
C CYS A 182 -2.27 1.70 -7.80
N ILE A 183 -1.90 2.46 -6.77
CA ILE A 183 -0.74 3.35 -6.79
C ILE A 183 0.55 2.53 -6.85
N VAL A 184 0.68 1.54 -5.96
CA VAL A 184 1.85 0.65 -5.93
C VAL A 184 2.00 -0.09 -7.25
N ARG A 185 0.89 -0.59 -7.79
CA ARG A 185 0.89 -1.26 -9.10
C ARG A 185 1.35 -0.33 -10.22
N THR A 186 0.92 0.95 -10.21
CA THR A 186 1.39 1.94 -11.21
C THR A 186 2.90 2.12 -11.13
N LEU A 187 3.47 2.25 -9.91
CA LEU A 187 4.93 2.34 -9.72
C LEU A 187 5.65 1.12 -10.26
N VAL A 188 5.17 -0.07 -9.92
CA VAL A 188 5.81 -1.34 -10.27
C VAL A 188 5.73 -1.62 -11.78
N GLU A 189 4.59 -1.33 -12.43
CA GLU A 189 4.43 -1.47 -13.89
C GLU A 189 5.35 -0.52 -14.68
N ILE A 190 5.70 0.65 -14.13
CA ILE A 190 6.65 1.58 -14.75
C ILE A 190 8.11 1.19 -14.49
N LEU A 191 8.43 0.76 -13.27
CA LEU A 191 9.80 0.47 -12.86
C LEU A 191 10.29 -0.91 -13.30
N GLU A 192 9.38 -1.88 -13.45
CA GLU A 192 9.64 -3.26 -13.87
C GLU A 192 10.76 -3.95 -13.07
N PRO A 193 10.60 -4.14 -11.74
CA PRO A 193 11.63 -4.71 -10.88
C PRO A 193 11.72 -6.24 -11.04
N TYR A 194 12.22 -6.74 -12.19
CA TYR A 194 12.35 -8.18 -12.47
C TYR A 194 13.45 -8.86 -11.68
N GLU A 195 14.54 -8.14 -11.36
CA GLU A 195 15.70 -8.68 -10.65
C GLU A 195 16.49 -7.56 -9.98
N GLY A 196 17.25 -7.90 -8.92
CA GLY A 196 18.09 -6.95 -8.20
C GLY A 196 17.58 -6.65 -6.79
N ARG A 197 18.11 -5.58 -6.19
CA ARG A 197 17.82 -5.15 -4.82
C ARG A 197 16.68 -4.14 -4.83
N VAL A 198 15.57 -4.50 -4.19
CA VAL A 198 14.39 -3.65 -4.02
C VAL A 198 14.39 -3.10 -2.60
N TYR A 199 14.33 -1.78 -2.44
CA TYR A 199 14.40 -1.11 -1.14
C TYR A 199 13.23 -0.17 -0.91
N ASP A 200 12.73 -0.16 0.32
CA ASP A 200 11.75 0.81 0.82
C ASP A 200 12.18 1.30 2.22
N PRO A 201 12.63 2.56 2.37
CA PRO A 201 13.12 3.11 3.64
C PRO A 201 12.02 3.42 4.65
N CYS A 202 10.75 3.28 4.29
CA CYS A 202 9.57 3.52 5.13
C CYS A 202 8.45 2.54 4.76
N CYS A 203 8.79 1.23 4.86
CA CYS A 203 8.06 0.18 4.16
C CYS A 203 6.64 -0.10 4.68
N GLY A 204 6.24 0.52 5.79
CA GLY A 204 4.93 0.31 6.36
C GLY A 204 4.66 -1.18 6.57
N SER A 205 3.52 -1.66 6.12
CA SER A 205 3.14 -3.07 6.15
C SER A 205 3.77 -3.93 5.03
N GLY A 206 4.73 -3.41 4.27
CA GLY A 206 5.42 -4.14 3.20
C GLY A 206 4.67 -4.21 1.87
N GLY A 207 3.69 -3.33 1.65
CA GLY A 207 2.82 -3.34 0.47
C GLY A 207 3.57 -3.19 -0.86
N MET A 208 4.64 -2.38 -0.90
CA MET A 208 5.48 -2.20 -2.09
C MET A 208 6.14 -3.51 -2.52
N PHE A 209 6.65 -4.29 -1.56
CA PHE A 209 7.31 -5.57 -1.83
C PHE A 209 6.31 -6.62 -2.31
N VAL A 210 5.13 -6.66 -1.72
CA VAL A 210 4.05 -7.59 -2.13
C VAL A 210 3.64 -7.34 -3.58
N GLN A 211 3.46 -6.10 -3.99
CA GLN A 211 3.09 -5.79 -5.37
C GLN A 211 4.24 -6.03 -6.35
N SER A 212 5.49 -5.79 -5.93
CA SER A 212 6.68 -6.16 -6.73
C SER A 212 6.74 -7.67 -6.97
N ALA A 213 6.47 -8.48 -5.94
CA ALA A 213 6.41 -9.93 -6.09
C ALA A 213 5.26 -10.37 -7.03
N LYS A 214 4.05 -9.81 -6.85
CA LYS A 214 2.90 -10.07 -7.73
C LYS A 214 3.17 -9.68 -9.19
N PHE A 215 3.93 -8.61 -9.41
CA PHE A 215 4.35 -8.21 -10.75
C PHE A 215 5.23 -9.29 -11.39
N ILE A 216 6.26 -9.75 -10.68
CA ILE A 216 7.17 -10.79 -11.17
C ILE A 216 6.40 -12.08 -11.48
N GLU A 217 5.49 -12.51 -10.62
CA GLU A 217 4.66 -13.70 -10.83
C GLU A 217 3.76 -13.57 -12.07
N ARG A 218 3.09 -12.44 -12.26
CA ARG A 218 2.25 -12.17 -13.44
C ARG A 218 3.04 -12.23 -14.76
N HIS A 219 4.30 -11.80 -14.73
CA HIS A 219 5.18 -11.82 -15.89
C HIS A 219 6.02 -13.12 -15.98
N LYS A 220 5.64 -14.17 -15.20
CA LYS A 220 6.34 -15.48 -15.16
C LYS A 220 7.83 -15.35 -14.85
N GLY A 221 8.20 -14.34 -14.07
CA GLY A 221 9.55 -14.12 -13.58
C GLY A 221 9.91 -15.07 -12.43
N ASN A 222 11.12 -14.90 -11.90
CA ASN A 222 11.64 -15.71 -10.80
C ASN A 222 11.84 -14.83 -9.55
N LEU A 223 11.02 -15.02 -8.54
CA LEU A 223 11.09 -14.30 -7.26
C LEU A 223 12.45 -14.42 -6.55
N ARG A 224 13.21 -15.49 -6.81
CA ARG A 224 14.55 -15.66 -6.24
C ARG A 224 15.61 -14.69 -6.80
N LYS A 225 15.27 -13.93 -7.85
CA LYS A 225 16.15 -12.92 -8.45
C LYS A 225 16.07 -11.56 -7.77
N ILE A 226 15.08 -11.32 -6.92
CA ILE A 226 14.99 -10.09 -6.13
C ILE A 226 15.48 -10.32 -4.70
N SER A 227 16.13 -9.30 -4.15
CA SER A 227 16.48 -9.20 -2.74
C SER A 227 15.77 -8.00 -2.13
N ILE A 228 14.94 -8.25 -1.14
CA ILE A 228 14.08 -7.23 -0.53
C ILE A 228 14.78 -6.65 0.70
N TYR A 229 14.83 -5.33 0.77
CA TYR A 229 15.33 -4.55 1.90
C TYR A 229 14.29 -3.52 2.31
N GLY A 230 14.05 -3.37 3.59
CA GLY A 230 13.09 -2.39 4.10
C GLY A 230 13.49 -1.86 5.45
N GLN A 231 12.84 -0.77 5.85
CA GLN A 231 12.95 -0.20 7.18
C GLN A 231 11.63 0.42 7.59
N GLU A 232 11.30 0.30 8.87
CA GLU A 232 10.08 0.87 9.46
C GLU A 232 10.37 1.34 10.89
N ALA A 233 9.88 2.52 11.24
CA ALA A 233 10.10 3.12 12.56
C ALA A 233 9.11 2.64 13.62
N ASN A 234 7.87 2.31 13.21
CA ASN A 234 6.85 1.85 14.13
C ASN A 234 7.01 0.35 14.43
N PRO A 235 7.15 -0.05 15.71
CA PRO A 235 7.38 -1.44 16.08
C PRO A 235 6.26 -2.40 15.67
N ASP A 236 5.01 -1.96 15.74
CA ASP A 236 3.87 -2.82 15.40
C ASP A 236 3.72 -2.95 13.88
N THR A 237 3.91 -1.87 13.14
CA THR A 237 3.92 -1.86 11.67
C THR A 237 5.09 -2.68 11.12
N TRP A 238 6.28 -2.61 11.75
CA TRP A 238 7.44 -3.44 11.40
C TRP A 238 7.14 -4.94 11.54
N LYS A 239 6.48 -5.35 12.65
CA LYS A 239 6.01 -6.74 12.83
C LYS A 239 4.97 -7.14 11.80
N MET A 240 4.04 -6.24 11.48
CA MET A 240 3.04 -6.48 10.43
C MET A 240 3.69 -6.71 9.05
N ALA A 241 4.73 -5.93 8.71
CA ALA A 241 5.49 -6.15 7.48
C ALA A 241 6.13 -7.54 7.43
N HIS A 242 6.78 -7.96 8.51
CA HIS A 242 7.33 -9.32 8.61
C HIS A 242 6.29 -10.41 8.41
N MET A 243 5.14 -10.30 9.09
CA MET A 243 4.04 -11.26 8.93
C MET A 243 3.48 -11.25 7.50
N ASN A 244 3.28 -10.08 6.92
CA ASN A 244 2.76 -9.91 5.55
C ASN A 244 3.65 -10.57 4.50
N LEU A 245 4.96 -10.39 4.62
CA LEU A 245 5.94 -10.98 3.71
C LEU A 245 6.08 -12.50 3.94
N ALA A 246 6.05 -12.93 5.21
CA ALA A 246 6.13 -14.34 5.59
C ALA A 246 4.97 -15.18 5.04
N ILE A 247 3.72 -14.66 5.08
CA ILE A 247 2.54 -15.31 4.48
C ILE A 247 2.76 -15.62 2.99
N ARG A 248 3.53 -14.80 2.29
CA ARG A 248 3.80 -14.94 0.86
C ARG A 248 5.10 -15.67 0.55
N GLY A 249 5.79 -16.17 1.58
CA GLY A 249 7.08 -16.83 1.41
C GLY A 249 8.18 -15.89 0.90
N LEU A 250 8.03 -14.58 1.08
CA LEU A 250 9.00 -13.59 0.66
C LEU A 250 10.06 -13.39 1.75
N ASP A 251 11.31 -13.61 1.40
CA ASP A 251 12.45 -13.27 2.23
C ASP A 251 12.78 -11.80 2.10
N ALA A 252 12.85 -11.11 3.26
CA ALA A 252 13.16 -9.69 3.31
C ALA A 252 14.09 -9.37 4.48
N ASN A 253 15.02 -8.47 4.27
CA ASN A 253 15.81 -7.85 5.32
C ASN A 253 15.15 -6.50 5.69
N LEU A 254 14.38 -6.48 6.77
CA LEU A 254 13.71 -5.27 7.29
C LEU A 254 14.51 -4.60 8.42
N GLY A 255 15.82 -4.81 8.47
CA GLY A 255 16.68 -4.39 9.57
C GLY A 255 16.60 -5.35 10.77
N ASN A 256 17.52 -5.16 11.71
CA ASN A 256 17.58 -5.99 12.92
C ASN A 256 16.50 -5.60 13.93
N VAL A 257 16.05 -4.35 13.87
CA VAL A 257 15.05 -3.73 14.75
C VAL A 257 14.25 -2.70 13.94
N PHE A 258 13.08 -2.32 14.45
CA PHE A 258 12.40 -1.11 14.01
C PHE A 258 13.26 0.12 14.33
N ALA A 259 13.39 1.04 13.38
CA ALA A 259 14.26 2.20 13.56
C ALA A 259 13.85 3.37 12.66
N ASP A 260 14.10 4.59 13.14
CA ASP A 260 13.95 5.80 12.34
C ASP A 260 15.05 5.87 11.27
N THR A 261 14.66 5.91 10.03
CA THR A 261 15.55 5.87 8.85
C THR A 261 16.52 7.05 8.78
N PHE A 262 16.17 8.20 9.35
CA PHE A 262 17.06 9.34 9.35
C PHE A 262 18.16 9.24 10.40
N PHE A 263 17.86 8.63 11.56
CA PHE A 263 18.78 8.56 12.70
C PHE A 263 19.51 7.23 12.86
N ASP A 264 18.87 6.14 12.41
CA ASP A 264 19.43 4.79 12.54
C ASP A 264 19.16 3.98 11.26
N ASP A 265 19.94 4.29 10.24
CA ASP A 265 19.87 3.61 8.95
C ASP A 265 20.35 2.15 9.10
N GLN A 266 19.41 1.22 9.02
CA GLN A 266 19.68 -0.22 9.16
C GLN A 266 20.38 -0.83 7.94
N HIS A 267 20.50 -0.05 6.84
CA HIS A 267 21.10 -0.51 5.57
C HIS A 267 22.17 0.44 5.01
N PRO A 268 23.12 0.97 5.81
CA PRO A 268 23.96 2.11 5.46
C PRO A 268 24.85 1.90 4.22
N THR A 269 25.14 0.67 3.86
CA THR A 269 25.96 0.33 2.70
C THR A 269 25.17 -0.13 1.48
N LEU A 270 23.84 -0.23 1.61
CA LEU A 270 22.98 -0.68 0.52
C LEU A 270 23.02 0.29 -0.65
N LYS A 271 23.18 -0.25 -1.86
CA LYS A 271 22.94 0.44 -3.12
C LYS A 271 21.88 -0.35 -3.87
N ALA A 272 20.66 0.15 -3.86
CA ALA A 272 19.48 -0.51 -4.39
C ALA A 272 19.34 -0.28 -5.91
N ASP A 273 18.88 -1.31 -6.60
CA ASP A 273 18.59 -1.24 -8.03
C ASP A 273 17.20 -0.62 -8.26
N PHE A 274 16.28 -0.86 -7.34
CA PHE A 274 14.95 -0.25 -7.32
C PHE A 274 14.62 0.23 -5.91
N ILE A 275 14.10 1.47 -5.81
CA ILE A 275 13.56 2.02 -4.56
C ILE A 275 12.11 2.41 -4.82
N LEU A 276 11.18 1.84 -4.06
CA LEU A 276 9.76 2.16 -4.13
C LEU A 276 9.29 2.58 -2.76
N ALA A 277 8.78 3.80 -2.63
CA ALA A 277 8.41 4.32 -1.32
C ALA A 277 7.21 5.25 -1.36
N ASN A 278 6.43 5.21 -0.28
CA ASN A 278 5.41 6.19 0.05
C ASN A 278 5.67 6.73 1.47
N PRO A 279 6.58 7.69 1.62
CA PRO A 279 6.91 8.24 2.94
C PRO A 279 5.76 9.05 3.53
N PRO A 280 5.75 9.28 4.86
CA PRO A 280 4.80 10.18 5.50
C PRO A 280 4.82 11.57 4.84
N PHE A 281 3.62 12.04 4.39
CA PHE A 281 3.52 13.30 3.67
C PHE A 281 3.75 14.50 4.58
N ASN A 282 4.63 15.40 4.14
CA ASN A 282 4.89 16.69 4.80
C ASN A 282 5.24 16.55 6.30
N LEU A 283 5.99 15.51 6.66
CA LEU A 283 6.42 15.27 8.03
C LEU A 283 7.22 16.47 8.54
N SER A 284 6.72 17.11 9.59
CA SER A 284 7.44 18.18 10.33
C SER A 284 8.24 17.59 11.48
N ASP A 285 9.17 18.38 11.99
CA ASP A 285 9.95 18.04 13.21
C ASP A 285 10.67 16.68 13.13
N TRP A 286 11.15 16.35 11.93
CA TRP A 286 11.84 15.09 11.63
C TRP A 286 13.30 15.05 12.12
N GLY A 287 13.69 16.01 12.99
CA GLY A 287 15.03 16.06 13.61
C GLY A 287 16.12 16.69 12.77
N GLN A 288 15.78 17.51 11.76
CA GLN A 288 16.72 18.19 10.86
C GLN A 288 17.89 18.87 11.59
N SER A 289 17.65 19.47 12.77
CA SER A 289 18.70 20.19 13.53
C SER A 289 19.88 19.31 13.95
N ALA A 290 19.67 18.01 14.15
CA ALA A 290 20.72 17.06 14.48
C ALA A 290 21.42 16.46 13.24
N LEU A 291 20.89 16.70 12.06
CA LEU A 291 21.33 16.11 10.79
C LEU A 291 21.82 17.15 9.77
N GLN A 292 22.19 18.35 10.21
CA GLN A 292 22.56 19.46 9.31
C GLN A 292 23.76 19.13 8.40
N GLU A 293 24.72 18.37 8.89
CA GLU A 293 25.94 18.00 8.15
C GLU A 293 25.89 16.56 7.60
N ASP A 294 24.68 15.98 7.49
CA ASP A 294 24.54 14.63 6.98
C ASP A 294 24.94 14.51 5.50
N VAL A 295 25.72 13.51 5.18
CA VAL A 295 26.26 13.27 3.83
C VAL A 295 25.21 13.01 2.76
N ARG A 296 23.99 12.73 3.17
CA ARG A 296 22.84 12.52 2.27
C ARG A 296 22.35 13.78 1.61
N TRP A 297 22.57 14.97 2.22
CA TRP A 297 22.06 16.27 1.75
C TRP A 297 22.88 16.87 0.61
N GLN A 298 23.13 16.12 -0.45
CA GLN A 298 23.96 16.53 -1.58
C GLN A 298 23.36 17.66 -2.43
N TYR A 299 22.02 17.80 -2.41
CA TYR A 299 21.28 18.78 -3.20
C TYR A 299 20.77 19.97 -2.36
N GLY A 300 21.18 20.04 -1.11
CA GLY A 300 20.82 21.07 -0.16
C GLY A 300 20.12 20.51 1.08
N LEU A 301 20.22 21.24 2.19
CA LEU A 301 19.64 20.84 3.47
C LEU A 301 18.10 20.92 3.41
N PRO A 302 17.37 19.82 3.61
CA PRO A 302 15.91 19.85 3.63
C PRO A 302 15.37 20.66 4.82
N PRO A 303 14.21 21.35 4.67
CA PRO A 303 13.65 22.18 5.73
C PRO A 303 13.16 21.35 6.93
N ALA A 304 13.30 21.89 8.14
CA ALA A 304 12.81 21.25 9.37
C ALA A 304 11.27 21.00 9.35
N GLY A 305 10.53 21.88 8.67
CA GLY A 305 9.07 21.79 8.60
C GLY A 305 8.52 20.81 7.56
N ASN A 306 9.38 20.18 6.75
CA ASN A 306 8.93 19.22 5.73
C ASN A 306 10.05 18.26 5.31
N ALA A 307 9.85 16.97 5.52
CA ALA A 307 10.82 15.92 5.22
C ALA A 307 10.77 15.39 3.78
N ASN A 308 9.87 15.86 2.90
CA ASN A 308 9.69 15.28 1.56
C ASN A 308 11.01 15.15 0.79
N PHE A 309 11.83 16.20 0.79
CA PHE A 309 13.14 16.20 0.13
C PHE A 309 14.24 15.51 0.96
N ALA A 310 14.05 15.31 2.27
CA ALA A 310 14.94 14.45 3.06
C ALA A 310 14.77 12.98 2.66
N TRP A 311 13.53 12.49 2.53
CA TRP A 311 13.24 11.18 2.00
C TRP A 311 13.80 10.99 0.60
N MET A 312 13.57 11.94 -0.30
CA MET A 312 14.08 11.88 -1.67
C MET A 312 15.62 11.79 -1.71
N GLN A 313 16.33 12.61 -0.94
CA GLN A 313 17.79 12.60 -0.91
C GLN A 313 18.35 11.34 -0.22
N HIS A 314 17.69 10.82 0.82
CA HIS A 314 18.03 9.52 1.40
C HIS A 314 17.95 8.41 0.35
N MET A 315 16.87 8.36 -0.44
CA MET A 315 16.72 7.38 -1.51
C MET A 315 17.78 7.55 -2.61
N ILE A 316 18.07 8.78 -3.03
CA ILE A 316 19.13 9.04 -4.01
C ILE A 316 20.49 8.60 -3.47
N HIS A 317 20.75 8.77 -2.16
CA HIS A 317 21.98 8.28 -1.53
C HIS A 317 22.10 6.76 -1.63
N HIS A 318 21.01 6.02 -1.44
CA HIS A 318 20.95 4.56 -1.53
C HIS A 318 20.83 4.00 -2.95
N LEU A 319 20.72 4.85 -3.96
CA LEU A 319 20.52 4.42 -5.34
C LEU A 319 21.81 3.85 -5.96
N ALA A 320 21.72 2.69 -6.59
CA ALA A 320 22.79 2.11 -7.42
C ALA A 320 23.06 2.99 -8.66
N PRO A 321 24.22 2.83 -9.34
CA PRO A 321 24.54 3.63 -10.53
C PRO A 321 23.51 3.57 -11.66
N ASN A 322 22.84 2.44 -11.85
CA ASN A 322 21.77 2.25 -12.83
C ASN A 322 20.39 2.12 -12.14
N GLY A 323 20.31 2.50 -10.86
CA GLY A 323 19.10 2.33 -10.08
C GLY A 323 17.99 3.32 -10.44
N LYS A 324 16.77 2.95 -10.12
CA LYS A 324 15.55 3.74 -10.34
C LYS A 324 14.76 3.87 -9.05
N ILE A 325 14.15 5.04 -8.85
CA ILE A 325 13.24 5.32 -7.74
C ILE A 325 11.84 5.56 -8.28
N GLY A 326 10.84 5.00 -7.61
CA GLY A 326 9.44 5.37 -7.72
C GLY A 326 8.94 5.87 -6.36
N LEU A 327 8.71 7.18 -6.26
CA LEU A 327 8.39 7.86 -5.01
C LEU A 327 7.02 8.49 -5.09
N VAL A 328 6.20 8.28 -4.06
CA VAL A 328 4.87 8.91 -3.91
C VAL A 328 5.00 10.14 -3.02
N LEU A 329 4.60 11.31 -3.50
CA LEU A 329 4.56 12.53 -2.71
C LEU A 329 3.25 13.29 -2.93
N ALA A 330 2.82 14.05 -1.93
CA ALA A 330 1.75 15.02 -2.09
C ALA A 330 2.12 16.09 -3.14
N ASN A 331 1.15 16.56 -3.91
CA ASN A 331 1.38 17.48 -5.03
C ASN A 331 2.08 18.80 -4.64
N GLY A 332 2.06 19.17 -3.36
CA GLY A 332 2.81 20.33 -2.85
C GLY A 332 4.31 20.26 -3.18
N ALA A 333 4.92 19.08 -3.17
CA ALA A 333 6.33 18.88 -3.50
C ALA A 333 6.69 19.33 -4.93
N LEU A 334 5.73 19.33 -5.87
CA LEU A 334 5.95 19.72 -7.26
C LEU A 334 6.22 21.22 -7.42
N SER A 335 5.74 22.06 -6.51
CA SER A 335 5.74 23.51 -6.67
C SER A 335 6.17 24.33 -5.45
N SER A 336 6.29 23.71 -4.27
CA SER A 336 6.69 24.42 -3.05
C SER A 336 8.04 25.10 -3.19
N GLN A 337 8.12 26.35 -2.68
CA GLN A 337 9.35 27.14 -2.59
C GLN A 337 9.76 27.33 -1.12
N SER A 338 8.96 26.81 -0.18
CA SER A 338 9.15 27.03 1.26
C SER A 338 10.44 26.37 1.76
N GLY A 339 11.17 27.07 2.64
CA GLY A 339 12.32 26.51 3.35
C GLY A 339 13.44 25.96 2.45
N GLY A 340 13.56 26.43 1.21
CA GLY A 340 14.61 25.97 0.28
C GLY A 340 14.21 24.75 -0.59
N GLU A 341 12.98 24.23 -0.47
CA GLU A 341 12.52 23.09 -1.27
C GLU A 341 12.64 23.32 -2.78
N GLY A 342 12.37 24.56 -3.26
CA GLY A 342 12.52 24.91 -4.67
C GLY A 342 13.96 24.79 -5.16
N GLN A 343 14.94 25.20 -4.33
CA GLN A 343 16.37 25.11 -4.65
C GLN A 343 16.85 23.65 -4.70
N ILE A 344 16.40 22.83 -3.75
CA ILE A 344 16.72 21.39 -3.75
C ILE A 344 16.12 20.73 -5.00
N ARG A 345 14.87 21.02 -5.33
CA ARG A 345 14.20 20.50 -6.53
C ARG A 345 14.95 20.92 -7.79
N GLN A 346 15.35 22.20 -7.91
CA GLN A 346 16.17 22.68 -9.00
C GLN A 346 17.49 21.89 -9.11
N ALA A 347 18.23 21.73 -8.02
CA ALA A 347 19.51 21.03 -8.01
C ALA A 347 19.37 19.54 -8.46
N ILE A 348 18.29 18.86 -8.07
CA ILE A 348 17.99 17.48 -8.49
C ILE A 348 17.65 17.41 -9.98
N ILE A 349 16.94 18.40 -10.52
CA ILE A 349 16.60 18.49 -11.95
C ILE A 349 17.86 18.80 -12.78
N GLU A 350 18.69 19.76 -12.34
CA GLU A 350 19.96 20.14 -13.00
C GLU A 350 20.98 18.99 -12.97
N ALA A 351 20.92 18.11 -11.97
CA ALA A 351 21.68 16.88 -11.91
C ALA A 351 21.15 15.77 -12.87
N ASP A 352 20.13 16.08 -13.66
CA ASP A 352 19.47 15.18 -14.63
C ASP A 352 18.93 13.88 -14.02
N LEU A 353 18.40 13.95 -12.80
CA LEU A 353 17.90 12.76 -12.10
C LEU A 353 16.40 12.51 -12.31
N VAL A 354 15.58 13.53 -12.55
CA VAL A 354 14.13 13.37 -12.70
C VAL A 354 13.81 12.85 -14.09
N GLU A 355 13.38 11.59 -14.17
CA GLU A 355 13.01 10.91 -15.43
C GLU A 355 11.57 11.22 -15.81
N GLY A 356 10.64 11.24 -14.84
CA GLY A 356 9.25 11.56 -15.10
C GLY A 356 8.42 11.90 -13.87
N ILE A 357 7.31 12.60 -14.11
CA ILE A 357 6.32 12.99 -13.10
C ILE A 357 4.93 12.58 -13.58
N VAL A 358 4.20 11.85 -12.75
CA VAL A 358 2.81 11.47 -13.01
C VAL A 358 1.91 12.09 -11.94
N ALA A 359 1.01 13.00 -12.32
CA ALA A 359 -0.01 13.51 -11.41
C ALA A 359 -1.20 12.56 -11.37
N LEU A 360 -1.51 12.02 -10.20
CA LEU A 360 -2.61 11.08 -10.01
C LEU A 360 -3.91 11.79 -9.60
N PRO A 361 -5.08 11.15 -9.79
CA PRO A 361 -6.37 11.67 -9.32
C PRO A 361 -6.40 11.81 -7.79
N SER A 362 -7.30 12.65 -7.29
CA SER A 362 -7.66 12.69 -5.88
C SER A 362 -8.47 11.47 -5.46
N GLN A 363 -8.62 11.28 -4.14
CA GLN A 363 -9.47 10.24 -3.54
C GLN A 363 -8.99 8.80 -3.81
N LEU A 364 -7.71 8.58 -4.05
CA LEU A 364 -7.13 7.23 -4.15
C LEU A 364 -6.88 6.60 -2.78
N PHE A 365 -6.57 7.40 -1.76
CA PHE A 365 -6.31 6.91 -0.40
C PHE A 365 -7.61 6.78 0.40
N TYR A 366 -7.66 5.78 1.28
CA TYR A 366 -8.82 5.53 2.14
C TYR A 366 -9.05 6.64 3.18
N SER A 367 -7.97 7.23 3.69
CA SER A 367 -7.99 8.19 4.80
C SER A 367 -7.96 9.65 4.37
N THR A 368 -7.54 9.95 3.15
CA THR A 368 -7.38 11.31 2.67
C THR A 368 -7.78 11.47 1.20
N GLY A 369 -8.37 12.62 0.86
CA GLY A 369 -8.64 12.98 -0.54
C GLY A 369 -7.47 13.73 -1.20
N ILE A 370 -6.29 13.80 -0.56
CA ILE A 370 -5.15 14.55 -1.07
C ILE A 370 -4.65 13.95 -2.40
N PRO A 371 -4.53 14.76 -3.47
CA PRO A 371 -3.93 14.30 -4.71
C PRO A 371 -2.43 14.13 -4.54
N VAL A 372 -1.89 13.06 -5.12
CA VAL A 372 -0.47 12.73 -5.08
C VAL A 372 0.15 12.71 -6.48
N SER A 373 1.46 12.80 -6.50
CA SER A 373 2.28 12.64 -7.69
C SER A 373 3.28 11.50 -7.50
N LEU A 374 3.54 10.79 -8.59
CA LEU A 374 4.62 9.82 -8.65
C LEU A 374 5.84 10.49 -9.26
N TRP A 375 6.97 10.35 -8.57
CA TRP A 375 8.26 10.84 -9.01
C TRP A 375 9.12 9.65 -9.43
N PHE A 376 9.57 9.69 -10.67
CA PHE A 376 10.51 8.71 -11.18
C PHE A 376 11.89 9.34 -11.31
N ILE A 377 12.84 8.79 -10.57
CA ILE A 377 14.22 9.30 -10.48
C ILE A 377 15.16 8.18 -10.93
N SER A 378 16.10 8.49 -11.81
CA SER A 378 17.07 7.55 -12.34
C SER A 378 18.45 8.18 -12.43
N ARG A 379 19.50 7.45 -12.03
CA ARG A 379 20.88 7.89 -12.26
C ARG A 379 21.32 7.72 -13.71
N ASN A 380 20.68 6.81 -14.44
CA ASN A 380 20.97 6.54 -15.83
C ASN A 380 19.66 6.57 -16.63
N LYS A 381 19.21 7.79 -16.95
CA LYS A 381 17.96 8.02 -17.67
C LYS A 381 18.04 7.49 -19.10
N ALA A 382 16.94 6.91 -19.57
CA ALA A 382 16.84 6.49 -20.97
C ALA A 382 16.89 7.67 -21.95
N GLN A 383 16.36 8.83 -21.54
CA GLN A 383 16.36 10.10 -22.31
C GLN A 383 17.08 11.18 -21.49
N ALA A 384 18.41 11.29 -21.64
CA ALA A 384 19.19 12.32 -20.94
C ALA A 384 18.71 13.73 -21.28
N GLY A 385 18.68 14.64 -20.29
CA GLY A 385 18.24 16.01 -20.42
C GLY A 385 16.74 16.20 -20.62
N LYS A 386 15.92 15.14 -20.58
CA LYS A 386 14.47 15.18 -20.80
C LYS A 386 13.72 14.60 -19.62
N THR A 387 12.51 15.11 -19.38
CA THR A 387 11.58 14.60 -18.36
C THR A 387 10.20 14.45 -18.99
N VAL A 388 9.52 13.32 -18.76
CA VAL A 388 8.13 13.13 -19.15
C VAL A 388 7.19 13.60 -18.05
N PHE A 389 6.16 14.34 -18.46
CA PHE A 389 5.04 14.76 -17.62
C PHE A 389 3.78 14.03 -18.06
N ILE A 390 3.10 13.37 -17.13
CA ILE A 390 1.83 12.67 -17.37
C ILE A 390 0.77 13.22 -16.41
N ASP A 391 -0.31 13.75 -16.95
CA ASP A 391 -1.46 14.23 -16.19
C ASP A 391 -2.57 13.20 -16.17
N ALA A 392 -2.52 12.31 -15.20
CA ALA A 392 -3.50 11.25 -15.03
C ALA A 392 -4.67 11.63 -14.09
N ARG A 393 -4.82 12.92 -13.72
CA ARG A 393 -5.84 13.38 -12.76
C ARG A 393 -7.28 13.06 -13.15
N ASN A 394 -7.53 12.91 -14.46
CA ASN A 394 -8.85 12.59 -15.00
C ASN A 394 -9.11 11.08 -15.16
N LEU A 395 -8.13 10.23 -14.87
CA LEU A 395 -8.25 8.78 -14.91
C LEU A 395 -8.93 8.22 -13.65
N GLY A 396 -9.24 6.93 -13.70
CA GLY A 396 -9.80 6.18 -12.59
C GLY A 396 -11.32 6.32 -12.45
N THR A 397 -11.89 5.33 -11.79
CA THR A 397 -13.33 5.19 -11.58
C THR A 397 -13.67 5.29 -10.10
N MET A 398 -14.77 5.95 -9.74
CA MET A 398 -15.27 5.96 -8.36
C MET A 398 -15.84 4.59 -8.00
N VAL A 399 -15.20 3.91 -7.04
CA VAL A 399 -15.68 2.61 -6.51
C VAL A 399 -16.65 2.81 -5.35
N THR A 400 -16.51 3.92 -4.62
CA THR A 400 -17.47 4.39 -3.63
C THR A 400 -17.66 5.90 -3.78
N ARG A 401 -18.54 6.52 -2.97
CA ARG A 401 -18.73 7.99 -2.97
C ARG A 401 -17.47 8.78 -2.58
N LYS A 402 -16.48 8.13 -1.96
CA LYS A 402 -15.27 8.78 -1.42
C LYS A 402 -13.98 8.20 -1.95
N LEU A 403 -14.01 7.03 -2.60
CA LEU A 403 -12.83 6.31 -3.04
C LEU A 403 -12.86 6.14 -4.55
N ARG A 404 -11.76 6.52 -5.19
CA ARG A 404 -11.46 6.30 -6.60
C ARG A 404 -10.39 5.20 -6.74
N GLU A 405 -10.43 4.46 -7.81
CA GLU A 405 -9.43 3.44 -8.13
C GLU A 405 -8.99 3.55 -9.59
N LEU A 406 -7.70 3.34 -9.83
CA LEU A 406 -7.14 3.22 -11.18
C LEU A 406 -7.30 1.78 -11.65
N MET A 407 -7.97 1.62 -12.80
CA MET A 407 -8.20 0.30 -13.38
C MET A 407 -6.91 -0.23 -14.03
N PRO A 408 -6.53 -1.51 -13.76
CA PRO A 408 -5.28 -2.08 -14.23
C PRO A 408 -5.13 -2.07 -15.76
N ASP A 409 -6.14 -2.55 -16.48
CA ASP A 409 -6.06 -2.81 -17.92
C ASP A 409 -6.32 -1.57 -18.78
N THR A 410 -6.75 -0.46 -18.18
CA THR A 410 -7.02 0.81 -18.85
C THR A 410 -6.14 1.92 -18.34
N ASP A 411 -6.34 2.35 -17.07
CA ASP A 411 -5.69 3.53 -16.52
C ASP A 411 -4.20 3.30 -16.25
N ILE A 412 -3.87 2.23 -15.50
CA ILE A 412 -2.48 1.91 -15.17
C ILE A 412 -1.70 1.57 -16.42
N LYS A 413 -2.32 0.77 -17.32
CA LYS A 413 -1.69 0.42 -18.59
C LYS A 413 -1.44 1.66 -19.46
N LYS A 414 -2.39 2.60 -19.57
CA LYS A 414 -2.19 3.85 -20.32
C LYS A 414 -1.00 4.64 -19.77
N ILE A 415 -0.90 4.76 -18.44
CA ILE A 415 0.20 5.47 -17.78
C ILE A 415 1.54 4.77 -18.03
N SER A 416 1.63 3.46 -17.84
CA SER A 416 2.88 2.71 -18.00
C SER A 416 3.33 2.64 -19.46
N ASP A 417 2.41 2.38 -20.40
CA ASP A 417 2.72 2.38 -21.84
C ASP A 417 3.27 3.74 -22.30
N THR A 418 2.68 4.85 -21.82
CA THR A 418 3.15 6.21 -22.11
C THR A 418 4.56 6.44 -21.58
N PHE A 419 4.84 6.00 -20.34
CA PHE A 419 6.16 6.14 -19.74
C PHE A 419 7.20 5.29 -20.48
N HIS A 420 6.87 4.07 -20.84
CA HIS A 420 7.77 3.19 -21.63
C HIS A 420 8.01 3.71 -23.04
N ALA A 421 6.99 4.27 -23.70
CA ALA A 421 7.16 4.92 -25.01
C ALA A 421 8.14 6.12 -24.91
N PHE A 422 8.08 6.89 -23.81
CA PHE A 422 9.07 7.93 -23.55
C PHE A 422 10.48 7.34 -23.41
N GLN A 423 10.66 6.28 -22.62
CA GLN A 423 11.96 5.62 -22.44
C GLN A 423 12.52 5.09 -23.76
N GLN A 424 11.67 4.59 -24.64
CA GLN A 424 12.02 4.12 -25.98
C GLN A 424 12.27 5.26 -26.99
N GLY A 425 11.94 6.51 -26.64
CA GLY A 425 12.05 7.66 -27.54
C GLY A 425 11.01 7.71 -28.63
N THR A 426 9.89 7.00 -28.47
CA THR A 426 8.77 6.91 -29.43
C THR A 426 7.53 7.66 -29.00
N LEU A 427 7.56 8.28 -27.81
CA LEU A 427 6.40 9.01 -27.29
C LEU A 427 6.12 10.27 -28.13
N GLU A 428 4.88 10.41 -28.56
CA GLU A 428 4.32 11.66 -29.10
C GLU A 428 3.52 12.37 -27.99
N ASP A 429 3.66 13.69 -27.90
CA ASP A 429 2.94 14.49 -26.93
C ASP A 429 1.42 14.41 -27.18
N GLU A 430 0.63 14.17 -26.11
CA GLU A 430 -0.83 14.16 -26.15
C GLU A 430 -1.34 15.34 -25.31
N LYS A 431 -1.96 16.35 -25.97
CA LYS A 431 -2.51 17.53 -25.28
C LYS A 431 -3.47 17.14 -24.15
N GLY A 432 -3.23 17.70 -22.97
CA GLY A 432 -4.02 17.43 -21.77
C GLY A 432 -3.69 16.12 -21.06
N PHE A 433 -2.74 15.32 -21.58
CA PHE A 433 -2.37 14.06 -20.95
C PHE A 433 -0.86 13.88 -20.75
N CYS A 434 -0.02 14.02 -21.79
CA CYS A 434 1.42 13.85 -21.62
C CYS A 434 2.24 14.82 -22.49
N ALA A 435 3.45 15.16 -22.01
CA ALA A 435 4.42 15.94 -22.75
C ALA A 435 5.85 15.60 -22.32
N VAL A 436 6.78 15.70 -23.26
CA VAL A 436 8.22 15.57 -22.99
C VAL A 436 8.87 16.94 -23.01
N CYS A 437 9.57 17.28 -21.92
CA CYS A 437 10.21 18.59 -21.77
C CYS A 437 11.71 18.44 -21.53
N THR A 438 12.49 19.40 -22.07
CA THR A 438 13.91 19.50 -21.76
C THR A 438 14.13 20.22 -20.43
N THR A 439 15.34 20.10 -19.86
CA THR A 439 15.70 20.80 -18.62
C THR A 439 15.56 22.33 -18.77
N GLU A 440 15.85 22.92 -19.97
CA GLU A 440 15.69 24.35 -20.23
C GLU A 440 14.23 24.78 -20.23
N GLN A 441 13.32 23.94 -20.75
CA GLN A 441 11.88 24.21 -20.71
C GLN A 441 11.35 24.17 -19.27
N ILE A 442 11.87 23.25 -18.45
CA ILE A 442 11.53 23.17 -17.03
C ILE A 442 12.09 24.38 -16.26
N ALA A 443 13.31 24.80 -16.57
CA ALA A 443 13.92 26.00 -15.98
C ALA A 443 13.10 27.26 -16.31
N ALA A 444 12.58 27.39 -17.54
CA ALA A 444 11.70 28.48 -17.97
C ALA A 444 10.36 28.52 -17.18
N GLN A 445 10.02 27.46 -16.44
CA GLN A 445 8.86 27.35 -15.55
C GLN A 445 9.27 27.36 -14.07
N ASP A 446 10.38 28.00 -13.72
CA ASP A 446 10.90 28.10 -12.33
C ASP A 446 11.09 26.73 -11.66
N PHE A 447 11.45 25.72 -12.41
CA PHE A 447 11.60 24.33 -11.96
C PHE A 447 10.36 23.77 -11.25
N ILE A 448 9.16 24.29 -11.55
CA ILE A 448 7.90 23.75 -11.06
C ILE A 448 7.52 22.52 -11.92
N LEU A 449 7.24 21.40 -11.28
CA LEU A 449 7.03 20.09 -11.95
C LEU A 449 5.55 19.69 -12.05
N THR A 450 4.61 20.62 -11.92
CA THR A 450 3.18 20.32 -12.05
C THR A 450 2.83 19.96 -13.50
N PRO A 451 2.44 18.70 -13.82
CA PRO A 451 2.25 18.26 -15.20
C PRO A 451 1.31 19.11 -16.03
N GLY A 452 0.23 19.61 -15.45
CA GLY A 452 -0.72 20.49 -16.15
C GLY A 452 -0.12 21.79 -16.73
N ARG A 453 1.12 22.19 -16.36
CA ARG A 453 1.82 23.31 -16.99
C ARG A 453 2.45 22.96 -18.33
N TYR A 454 2.69 21.67 -18.56
CA TYR A 454 3.46 21.14 -19.70
C TYR A 454 2.59 20.45 -20.73
N VAL A 455 1.55 19.72 -20.30
CA VAL A 455 0.71 18.91 -21.20
C VAL A 455 -0.29 19.74 -22.03
N GLY A 456 -0.41 21.04 -21.76
CA GLY A 456 -1.39 21.90 -22.43
C GLY A 456 -2.84 21.61 -22.01
N ILE A 457 -3.77 22.15 -22.75
CA ILE A 457 -5.20 21.94 -22.54
C ILE A 457 -5.67 20.97 -23.62
N ALA A 458 -6.36 19.90 -23.21
CA ALA A 458 -7.04 19.01 -24.15
C ALA A 458 -7.98 19.85 -25.05
N GLU A 459 -7.96 19.61 -26.33
CA GLU A 459 -8.97 20.19 -27.21
C GLU A 459 -10.31 19.60 -26.74
N ASP A 460 -11.17 20.46 -26.23
CA ASP A 460 -12.54 20.08 -25.90
C ASP A 460 -13.19 19.71 -27.25
N GLU A 461 -13.31 18.42 -27.53
CA GLU A 461 -14.25 17.98 -28.56
C GLU A 461 -15.63 18.33 -28.01
N GLY A 462 -15.99 19.59 -28.15
CA GLY A 462 -17.29 20.10 -27.71
C GLY A 462 -18.34 19.13 -28.18
N ASP A 463 -19.27 18.77 -27.34
CA ASP A 463 -20.39 17.85 -27.63
C ASP A 463 -21.25 18.30 -28.82
N GLY A 464 -20.75 19.28 -29.57
CA GLY A 464 -21.42 19.86 -30.78
C GLY A 464 -22.67 20.66 -30.44
N VAL A 465 -23.05 20.74 -29.17
CA VAL A 465 -24.24 21.48 -28.73
C VAL A 465 -23.86 22.94 -28.47
N PRO A 466 -24.50 23.90 -29.11
CA PRO A 466 -24.29 25.33 -28.91
C PRO A 466 -24.46 25.71 -27.42
N PHE A 467 -23.59 26.58 -26.89
CA PHE A 467 -23.59 27.01 -25.51
C PHE A 467 -24.98 27.45 -25.01
N GLU A 468 -25.74 28.18 -25.82
CA GLU A 468 -27.08 28.65 -25.49
C GLU A 468 -28.09 27.50 -25.32
N GLU A 469 -28.00 26.48 -26.16
CA GLU A 469 -28.82 25.29 -26.09
C GLU A 469 -28.48 24.46 -24.82
N LYS A 470 -27.19 24.27 -24.52
CA LYS A 470 -26.70 23.61 -23.32
C LYS A 470 -27.13 24.34 -22.06
N MET A 471 -26.99 25.67 -22.01
CA MET A 471 -27.47 26.49 -20.91
C MET A 471 -28.98 26.44 -20.73
N THR A 472 -29.74 26.43 -21.83
CA THR A 472 -31.18 26.30 -21.75
C THR A 472 -31.61 24.95 -21.16
N ASN A 473 -30.97 23.87 -21.54
CA ASN A 473 -31.24 22.53 -21.05
C ASN A 473 -30.86 22.42 -19.57
N LEU A 474 -29.65 22.85 -19.19
CA LEU A 474 -29.15 22.80 -17.81
C LEU A 474 -29.96 23.68 -16.84
N THR A 475 -30.37 24.88 -17.28
CA THR A 475 -31.22 25.75 -16.46
C THR A 475 -32.64 25.23 -16.35
N GLY A 476 -33.14 24.54 -17.38
CA GLY A 476 -34.42 23.82 -17.35
C GLY A 476 -34.39 22.66 -16.34
N GLU A 477 -33.36 21.85 -16.39
CA GLU A 477 -33.14 20.75 -15.42
C GLU A 477 -32.96 21.27 -13.98
N LEU A 478 -32.17 22.32 -13.79
CA LEU A 478 -31.97 22.95 -12.49
C LEU A 478 -33.30 23.46 -11.90
N LYS A 479 -34.17 24.03 -12.74
CA LYS A 479 -35.51 24.48 -12.30
C LYS A 479 -36.34 23.31 -11.80
N LEU A 480 -36.36 22.18 -12.51
CA LEU A 480 -37.07 20.97 -12.09
C LEU A 480 -36.54 20.44 -10.77
N LEU A 481 -35.20 20.41 -10.60
CA LEU A 481 -34.57 19.98 -9.34
C LEU A 481 -34.91 20.90 -8.19
N PHE A 482 -35.02 22.20 -8.39
CA PHE A 482 -35.47 23.13 -7.36
C PHE A 482 -36.94 22.91 -6.97
N GLU A 483 -37.81 22.59 -7.94
CA GLU A 483 -39.21 22.27 -7.63
C GLU A 483 -39.32 20.95 -6.87
N GLU A 484 -38.54 19.96 -7.22
CA GLU A 484 -38.47 18.68 -6.50
C GLU A 484 -37.91 18.84 -5.09
N SER A 485 -36.84 19.60 -4.91
CA SER A 485 -36.26 19.94 -3.60
C SER A 485 -37.30 20.61 -2.67
N LYS A 486 -38.08 21.56 -3.19
CA LYS A 486 -39.18 22.19 -2.39
C LYS A 486 -40.23 21.19 -1.95
N LYS A 487 -40.65 20.28 -2.82
CA LYS A 487 -41.63 19.23 -2.48
C LYS A 487 -41.09 18.31 -1.38
N GLN A 488 -39.81 17.90 -1.48
CA GLN A 488 -39.17 17.08 -0.47
C GLN A 488 -39.06 17.83 0.87
N GLU A 489 -38.72 19.12 0.84
CA GLU A 489 -38.65 19.96 2.01
C GLU A 489 -40.03 20.05 2.71
N GLU A 490 -41.12 20.28 1.96
CA GLU A 490 -42.48 20.30 2.48
C GLU A 490 -42.89 18.95 3.10
N GLU A 491 -42.52 17.86 2.45
CA GLU A 491 -42.78 16.51 2.94
C GLU A 491 -42.01 16.22 4.25
N ILE A 492 -40.76 16.60 4.33
CA ILE A 492 -39.95 16.49 5.56
C ILE A 492 -40.59 17.30 6.69
N ARG A 493 -40.97 18.55 6.43
CA ARG A 493 -41.67 19.41 7.42
C ARG A 493 -42.98 18.77 7.90
N LEU A 494 -43.74 18.17 6.99
CA LEU A 494 -44.99 17.49 7.32
C LEU A 494 -44.76 16.26 8.19
N GLN A 495 -43.72 15.47 7.89
CA GLN A 495 -43.38 14.27 8.66
C GLN A 495 -42.85 14.65 10.06
N LEU A 496 -42.02 15.67 10.18
CA LEU A 496 -41.51 16.18 11.45
C LEU A 496 -42.67 16.70 12.33
N LYS A 497 -43.62 17.40 11.74
CA LYS A 497 -44.81 17.88 12.46
C LYS A 497 -45.66 16.73 13.02
N LYS A 498 -45.77 15.60 12.32
CA LYS A 498 -46.50 14.40 12.82
C LYS A 498 -45.85 13.78 14.06
N ILE A 499 -44.56 13.95 14.24
CA ILE A 499 -43.83 13.45 15.41
C ILE A 499 -43.56 14.54 16.47
N GLY A 500 -44.18 15.72 16.31
CA GLY A 500 -44.16 16.79 17.33
C GLY A 500 -42.98 17.77 17.21
N TRP A 501 -42.29 17.81 16.10
CA TRP A 501 -41.20 18.76 15.84
C TRP A 501 -41.57 19.73 14.71
N GLU A 502 -41.36 21.03 14.93
CA GLU A 502 -41.49 22.07 13.89
C GLU A 502 -40.13 22.58 13.48
N VAL A 503 -39.91 22.68 12.12
CA VAL A 503 -38.67 23.18 11.52
C VAL A 503 -39.03 24.27 10.50
#